data_8155cebadb68eff01e0b2c8c104e5c17
#
_entry.id   8155cebadb68eff01e0b2c8c104e5c17
#
_cell.length_a   1.000
_cell.length_b   1.000
_cell.length_c   1.000
_cell.angle_alpha   90.00
_cell.angle_beta   90.00
_cell.angle_gamma   90.00
#
_symmetry.space_group_name_H-M   'P 1'
#
loop_
_entity.id
_entity.type
_entity.pdbx_description
1 polymer ?
#
loop_
_entity_poly.entity_id
_entity_poly.type
_entity_poly.pdbx_seq_one_letter_code
_entity_poly.pdbx_strand_id
1 'polypeptide(L)'
;MNDLTKRVWIELIRRAKKHYFKHKLYIREYLLIKQQPKLHEKALIELREKIKRGEKVKVAFFAIYSSIWKLDDIYNFLLKDARFEPIIIVCPIQYYGRENMLNELGKAYNMFKTKGFK
;
A
#
# COMPACT_ATOMS: atom_id res chain seq x y z
N MET A 1 -35.71 2.29 -31.88
CA MET A 1 -34.33 2.77 -31.68
C MET A 1 -33.43 1.86 -32.48
N ASN A 2 -32.73 2.40 -33.49
CA ASN A 2 -31.87 1.58 -34.35
C ASN A 2 -30.56 1.22 -33.60
N ASP A 3 -29.79 0.28 -34.16
CA ASP A 3 -28.58 -0.24 -33.49
C ASP A 3 -27.52 0.84 -33.26
N LEU A 4 -27.46 1.83 -34.14
CA LEU A 4 -26.52 2.97 -34.01
C LEU A 4 -26.85 3.85 -32.80
N THR A 5 -28.11 4.15 -32.57
CA THR A 5 -28.56 4.93 -31.40
C THR A 5 -28.28 4.19 -30.09
N LYS A 6 -28.44 2.88 -30.02
CA LYS A 6 -28.08 2.07 -28.85
C LYS A 6 -26.61 2.15 -28.55
N ARG A 7 -25.74 2.03 -29.55
CA ARG A 7 -24.27 2.12 -29.37
C ARG A 7 -23.82 3.49 -28.85
N VAL A 8 -24.39 4.56 -29.37
CA VAL A 8 -24.11 5.93 -28.92
C VAL A 8 -24.52 6.12 -27.47
N TRP A 9 -25.70 5.63 -27.08
CA TRP A 9 -26.17 5.71 -25.69
C TRP A 9 -25.28 4.92 -24.70
N ILE A 10 -24.88 3.71 -25.07
CA ILE A 10 -23.98 2.89 -24.27
C ILE A 10 -22.65 3.61 -24.05
N GLU A 11 -22.06 4.22 -25.08
CA GLU A 11 -20.82 4.93 -25.00
C GLU A 11 -20.93 6.20 -24.12
N LEU A 12 -22.02 6.97 -24.25
CA LEU A 12 -22.29 8.13 -23.40
C LEU A 12 -22.41 7.75 -21.92
N ILE A 13 -23.14 6.68 -21.61
CA ILE A 13 -23.28 6.16 -20.25
C ILE A 13 -21.92 5.70 -19.70
N ARG A 14 -21.10 5.04 -20.52
CA ARG A 14 -19.75 4.59 -20.15
C ARG A 14 -18.83 5.78 -19.81
N ARG A 15 -18.85 6.83 -20.64
CA ARG A 15 -18.09 8.06 -20.40
C ARG A 15 -18.57 8.80 -19.15
N ALA A 16 -19.87 8.93 -18.95
CA ALA A 16 -20.43 9.55 -17.75
C ALA A 16 -20.05 8.79 -16.47
N LYS A 17 -20.13 7.45 -16.47
CA LYS A 17 -19.67 6.62 -15.35
C LYS A 17 -18.19 6.81 -15.06
N LYS A 18 -17.33 6.80 -16.10
CA LYS A 18 -15.87 7.02 -15.93
C LYS A 18 -15.58 8.38 -15.32
N HIS A 19 -16.28 9.43 -15.75
CA HIS A 19 -16.13 10.79 -15.22
C HIS A 19 -16.59 10.88 -13.77
N TYR A 20 -17.74 10.28 -13.44
CA TYR A 20 -18.26 10.21 -12.08
C TYR A 20 -17.30 9.50 -11.12
N PHE A 21 -16.76 8.33 -11.52
CA PHE A 21 -15.78 7.60 -10.71
C PHE A 21 -14.51 8.39 -10.49
N LYS A 22 -14.00 9.09 -11.50
CA LYS A 22 -12.82 9.95 -11.41
C LYS A 22 -13.04 11.09 -10.41
N HIS A 23 -14.19 11.77 -10.46
CA HIS A 23 -14.53 12.83 -9.50
C HIS A 23 -14.70 12.32 -8.08
N LYS A 24 -15.35 11.17 -7.90
CA LYS A 24 -15.53 10.56 -6.58
C LYS A 24 -14.19 10.17 -5.94
N LEU A 25 -13.25 9.62 -6.72
CA LEU A 25 -11.89 9.33 -6.26
C LEU A 25 -11.17 10.61 -5.86
N TYR A 26 -11.21 11.64 -6.69
CA TYR A 26 -10.56 12.92 -6.41
C TYR A 26 -11.07 13.58 -5.12
N ILE A 27 -12.39 13.61 -4.90
CA ILE A 27 -12.98 14.14 -3.67
C ILE A 27 -12.52 13.31 -2.45
N ARG A 28 -12.51 11.99 -2.56
CA ARG A 28 -12.05 11.10 -1.50
C ARG A 28 -10.57 11.34 -1.16
N GLU A 29 -9.72 11.43 -2.15
CA GLU A 29 -8.29 11.74 -1.97
C GLU A 29 -8.08 13.11 -1.34
N TYR A 30 -8.80 14.12 -1.80
CA TYR A 30 -8.74 15.47 -1.23
C TYR A 30 -9.15 15.49 0.24
N LEU A 31 -10.22 14.79 0.62
CA LEU A 31 -10.66 14.68 2.01
C LEU A 31 -9.65 13.92 2.88
N LEU A 32 -9.05 12.85 2.34
CA LEU A 32 -7.98 12.12 3.01
C LEU A 32 -6.76 13.02 3.25
N ILE A 33 -6.33 13.78 2.25
CA ILE A 33 -5.19 14.72 2.37
C ILE A 33 -5.49 15.77 3.44
N LYS A 34 -6.70 16.32 3.49
CA LYS A 34 -7.09 17.30 4.53
C LYS A 34 -7.09 16.72 5.95
N GLN A 35 -7.36 15.43 6.10
CA GLN A 35 -7.36 14.76 7.40
C GLN A 35 -5.97 14.29 7.84
N GLN A 36 -5.01 14.18 6.92
CA GLN A 36 -3.66 13.68 7.19
C GLN A 36 -2.95 14.36 8.37
N PRO A 37 -2.95 15.71 8.51
CA PRO A 37 -2.25 16.35 9.62
C PRO A 37 -2.78 15.92 11.00
N LYS A 38 -4.11 15.83 11.14
CA LYS A 38 -4.74 15.40 12.40
C LYS A 38 -4.49 13.92 12.72
N LEU A 39 -4.54 13.06 11.68
CA LEU A 39 -4.25 11.64 11.81
C LEU A 39 -2.78 11.41 12.18
N HIS A 40 -1.88 12.17 11.59
CA HIS A 40 -0.45 12.11 11.88
C HIS A 40 -0.16 12.53 13.33
N GLU A 41 -0.72 13.65 13.78
CA GLU A 41 -0.57 14.12 15.15
C GLU A 41 -1.07 13.09 16.17
N LYS A 42 -2.27 12.54 15.94
CA LYS A 42 -2.82 11.46 16.76
C LYS A 42 -1.91 10.24 16.80
N ALA A 43 -1.42 9.79 15.64
CA ALA A 43 -0.52 8.66 15.55
C ALA A 43 0.80 8.90 16.29
N LEU A 44 1.36 10.12 16.25
CA LEU A 44 2.56 10.48 17.00
C LEU A 44 2.32 10.46 18.52
N ILE A 45 1.18 10.92 18.98
CA ILE A 45 0.81 10.87 20.40
C ILE A 45 0.71 9.40 20.85
N GLU A 46 -0.03 8.57 20.11
CA GLU A 46 -0.17 7.14 20.41
C GLU A 46 1.19 6.42 20.42
N LEU A 47 2.05 6.74 19.46
CA LEU A 47 3.41 6.16 19.39
C LEU A 47 4.26 6.54 20.61
N ARG A 48 4.22 7.81 21.01
CA ARG A 48 4.93 8.29 22.22
C ARG A 48 4.45 7.57 23.49
N GLU A 49 3.15 7.38 23.62
CA GLU A 49 2.58 6.65 24.77
C GLU A 49 2.98 5.17 24.77
N LYS A 50 3.01 4.51 23.62
CA LYS A 50 3.53 3.14 23.49
C LYS A 50 4.98 3.03 23.92
N ILE A 51 5.82 3.97 23.46
CA ILE A 51 7.23 4.01 23.84
C ILE A 51 7.39 4.19 25.36
N LYS A 52 6.62 5.09 25.98
CA LYS A 52 6.64 5.30 27.44
C LYS A 52 6.24 4.05 28.22
N ARG A 53 5.30 3.24 27.68
CA ARG A 53 4.90 1.96 28.30
C ARG A 53 5.88 0.80 28.04
N GLY A 54 6.96 1.05 27.28
CA GLY A 54 7.92 0.00 26.91
C GLY A 54 7.38 -0.99 25.89
N GLU A 55 6.31 -0.66 25.18
CA GLU A 55 5.77 -1.50 24.09
C GLU A 55 6.69 -1.43 22.86
N LYS A 56 6.80 -2.57 22.15
CA LYS A 56 7.57 -2.59 20.90
C LYS A 56 6.88 -1.79 19.81
N VAL A 57 7.69 -1.01 19.10
CA VAL A 57 7.23 -0.24 17.93
C VAL A 57 7.33 -1.12 16.69
N LYS A 58 6.21 -1.38 16.05
CA LYS A 58 6.17 -2.09 14.77
C LYS A 58 6.59 -1.16 13.64
N VAL A 59 7.60 -1.56 12.89
CA VAL A 59 8.10 -0.84 11.71
C VAL A 59 7.79 -1.65 10.46
N ALA A 60 6.82 -1.18 9.65
CA ALA A 60 6.43 -1.87 8.44
C ALA A 60 7.24 -1.39 7.22
N PHE A 61 7.87 -2.33 6.54
CA PHE A 61 8.55 -2.11 5.27
C PHE A 61 7.65 -2.60 4.13
N PHE A 62 7.23 -1.70 3.24
CA PHE A 62 6.45 -2.06 2.07
C PHE A 62 7.38 -2.45 0.93
N ALA A 63 7.39 -3.73 0.57
CA ALA A 63 8.20 -4.26 -0.50
C ALA A 63 7.35 -4.56 -1.73
N ILE A 64 7.73 -4.02 -2.88
CA ILE A 64 7.01 -4.18 -4.15
C ILE A 64 7.70 -5.23 -5.01
N TYR A 65 9.02 -5.13 -5.18
CA TYR A 65 9.85 -6.06 -5.93
C TYR A 65 11.02 -6.56 -5.08
N SER A 66 11.34 -7.84 -5.23
CA SER A 66 12.54 -8.40 -4.62
C SER A 66 13.83 -7.73 -5.13
N SER A 67 13.87 -7.39 -6.42
CA SER A 67 15.05 -6.84 -7.10
C SER A 67 15.46 -5.44 -6.64
N ILE A 68 14.53 -4.65 -6.11
CA ILE A 68 14.83 -3.28 -5.63
C ILE A 68 15.02 -3.19 -4.12
N TRP A 69 14.88 -4.30 -3.40
CA TRP A 69 15.08 -4.33 -1.97
C TRP A 69 16.55 -4.13 -1.58
N LYS A 70 16.85 -3.10 -0.82
CA LYS A 70 18.20 -2.73 -0.35
C LYS A 70 18.22 -2.33 1.13
N LEU A 71 17.24 -2.79 1.90
CA LEU A 71 17.05 -2.37 3.28
C LEU A 71 17.43 -3.45 4.31
N ASP A 72 18.21 -4.45 3.91
CA ASP A 72 18.63 -5.54 4.80
C ASP A 72 19.32 -5.03 6.07
N ASP A 73 20.22 -4.07 5.93
CA ASP A 73 21.00 -3.54 7.06
C ASP A 73 20.10 -2.79 8.05
N ILE A 74 19.17 -1.98 7.52
CA ILE A 74 18.18 -1.24 8.34
C ILE A 74 17.26 -2.24 9.05
N TYR A 75 16.76 -3.24 8.33
CA TYR A 75 15.90 -4.27 8.90
C TYR A 75 16.60 -5.02 10.02
N ASN A 76 17.83 -5.50 9.77
CA ASN A 76 18.63 -6.22 10.76
C ASN A 76 19.04 -5.35 11.96
N PHE A 77 19.30 -4.07 11.73
CA PHE A 77 19.56 -3.11 12.81
C PHE A 77 18.34 -3.00 13.73
N LEU A 78 17.16 -2.81 13.17
CA LEU A 78 15.92 -2.72 13.95
C LEU A 78 15.56 -4.04 14.64
N LEU A 79 15.87 -5.19 14.02
CA LEU A 79 15.63 -6.50 14.60
C LEU A 79 16.48 -6.75 15.87
N LYS A 80 17.69 -6.20 15.92
CA LYS A 80 18.60 -6.30 17.09
C LYS A 80 18.19 -5.38 18.24
N ASP A 81 17.42 -4.36 17.99
CA ASP A 81 16.95 -3.42 19.01
C ASP A 81 15.62 -3.89 19.60
N ALA A 82 15.62 -4.23 20.88
CA ALA A 82 14.44 -4.77 21.57
C ALA A 82 13.20 -3.84 21.55
N ARG A 83 13.40 -2.56 21.24
CA ARG A 83 12.31 -1.57 21.15
C ARG A 83 11.50 -1.70 19.87
N PHE A 84 12.03 -2.37 18.85
CA PHE A 84 11.39 -2.45 17.53
C PHE A 84 10.98 -3.88 17.17
N GLU A 85 9.95 -3.95 16.34
CA GLU A 85 9.49 -5.17 15.68
C GLU A 85 9.35 -4.86 14.17
N PRO A 86 10.41 -5.07 13.37
CA PRO A 86 10.35 -4.86 11.93
C PRO A 86 9.54 -5.98 11.28
N ILE A 87 8.63 -5.59 10.38
CA ILE A 87 7.81 -6.49 9.57
C ILE A 87 7.88 -6.11 8.10
N ILE A 88 7.80 -7.08 7.21
CA ILE A 88 7.76 -6.84 5.76
C ILE A 88 6.37 -7.13 5.22
N ILE A 89 5.82 -6.16 4.51
CA ILE A 89 4.54 -6.29 3.81
C ILE A 89 4.82 -6.31 2.31
N VAL A 90 4.66 -7.47 1.70
CA VAL A 90 4.84 -7.60 0.25
C VAL A 90 3.58 -7.08 -0.45
N CYS A 91 3.75 -6.03 -1.25
CA CYS A 91 2.66 -5.36 -1.95
C CYS A 91 2.55 -5.85 -3.39
N PRO A 92 1.35 -6.29 -3.84
CA PRO A 92 1.16 -6.70 -5.23
C PRO A 92 1.14 -5.49 -6.17
N ILE A 93 1.74 -5.63 -7.34
CA ILE A 93 1.68 -4.64 -8.41
C ILE A 93 0.73 -5.12 -9.51
N GLN A 94 -0.29 -4.34 -9.79
CA GLN A 94 -1.31 -4.70 -10.78
C GLN A 94 -0.97 -4.27 -12.23
N TYR A 95 0.14 -3.53 -12.43
CA TYR A 95 0.43 -2.87 -13.71
C TYR A 95 0.69 -3.82 -14.89
N TYR A 96 1.21 -5.03 -14.63
CA TYR A 96 1.65 -5.97 -15.67
C TYR A 96 0.79 -7.23 -15.76
N GLY A 97 -0.48 -7.15 -15.35
CA GLY A 97 -1.40 -8.29 -15.36
C GLY A 97 -1.28 -9.20 -14.14
N ARG A 98 -2.32 -10.02 -13.94
CA ARG A 98 -2.48 -10.84 -12.74
C ARG A 98 -1.39 -11.89 -12.58
N GLU A 99 -0.99 -12.53 -13.67
CA GLU A 99 0.00 -13.60 -13.66
C GLU A 99 1.37 -13.07 -13.21
N ASN A 100 1.82 -11.97 -13.82
CA ASN A 100 3.07 -11.31 -13.42
C ASN A 100 3.03 -10.82 -11.98
N MET A 101 1.90 -10.26 -11.55
CA MET A 101 1.69 -9.85 -10.16
C MET A 101 1.90 -11.01 -9.19
N LEU A 102 1.29 -12.16 -9.44
CA LEU A 102 1.41 -13.34 -8.57
C LEU A 102 2.83 -13.90 -8.58
N ASN A 103 3.49 -13.90 -9.72
CA ASN A 103 4.87 -14.37 -9.86
C ASN A 103 5.84 -13.48 -9.05
N GLU A 104 5.77 -12.16 -9.19
CA GLU A 104 6.61 -11.22 -8.45
C GLU A 104 6.31 -11.24 -6.94
N LEU A 105 5.05 -11.37 -6.56
CA LEU A 105 4.65 -11.57 -5.17
C LEU A 105 5.30 -12.81 -4.56
N GLY A 106 5.24 -13.94 -5.29
CA GLY A 106 5.84 -15.21 -4.87
C GLY A 106 7.37 -15.11 -4.75
N LYS A 107 8.04 -14.48 -5.72
CA LYS A 107 9.50 -14.24 -5.66
C LYS A 107 9.89 -13.41 -4.44
N ALA A 108 9.21 -12.29 -4.20
CA ALA A 108 9.49 -11.42 -3.07
C ALA A 108 9.24 -12.14 -1.74
N TYR A 109 8.12 -12.82 -1.60
CA TYR A 109 7.79 -13.60 -0.40
C TYR A 109 8.86 -14.67 -0.10
N ASN A 110 9.24 -15.46 -1.11
CA ASN A 110 10.26 -16.51 -0.95
C ASN A 110 11.63 -15.93 -0.58
N MET A 111 12.03 -14.81 -1.20
CA MET A 111 13.28 -14.13 -0.85
C MET A 111 13.31 -13.71 0.62
N PHE A 112 12.25 -13.07 1.12
CA PHE A 112 12.21 -12.61 2.52
C PHE A 112 12.12 -13.78 3.49
N LYS A 113 11.39 -14.83 3.15
CA LYS A 113 11.32 -16.06 3.94
C LYS A 113 12.70 -16.73 4.05
N THR A 114 13.44 -16.81 2.95
CA THR A 114 14.81 -17.39 2.95
C THR A 114 15.77 -16.57 3.79
N LYS A 115 15.60 -15.25 3.87
CA LYS A 115 16.38 -14.35 4.74
C LYS A 115 15.97 -14.43 6.22
N GLY A 116 14.91 -15.17 6.56
CA GLY A 116 14.38 -15.25 7.91
C GLY A 116 13.65 -13.97 8.37
N PHE A 117 13.26 -13.09 7.44
CA PHE A 117 12.51 -11.89 7.73
C PHE A 117 11.04 -12.22 8.04
N LYS A 118 10.41 -11.40 8.92
CA LYS A 118 9.01 -11.54 9.33
C LYS A 118 8.11 -10.60 8.53
#